data_8912f81bd0b221566195dda2919fb8b2
#
_entry.id   8912f81bd0b221566195dda2919fb8b2
#
_cell.length_a   1.000
_cell.length_b   1.000
_cell.length_c   1.000
_cell.angle_alpha   90.00
_cell.angle_beta   90.00
_cell.angle_gamma   90.00
#
_symmetry.space_group_name_H-M   'P 1'
#
loop_
_entity.id
_entity.type
_entity.pdbx_description
1 polymer ?
#
loop_
_entity_poly.entity_id
_entity_poly.type
_entity_poly.pdbx_seq_one_letter_code
_entity_poly.pdbx_strand_id
1 'polypeptide(L)'
;MFSSLNSSNFFIYKIKKQKSIKKLISLLAILFISCYAFKSGITIPANETLILGESNTKNYRAEIKNTSNVKIVIKGEKKQTGEYTQRIELPPKGNLRLYVASDEVIRFINDNNASVKISLQLTRGIEGMRYIKN
;
A
#
# COMPACT_ATOMS: atom_id res chain seq x y z
N MET A 1 -46.39 39.72 -37.17
CA MET A 1 -45.58 40.14 -35.97
C MET A 1 -44.75 38.98 -35.53
N PHE A 2 -43.49 38.87 -35.98
CA PHE A 2 -42.61 37.80 -35.62
C PHE A 2 -41.76 38.28 -34.46
N SER A 3 -41.95 37.67 -33.27
CA SER A 3 -41.09 37.89 -32.11
C SER A 3 -39.73 37.22 -32.34
N SER A 4 -38.69 38.00 -32.42
CA SER A 4 -37.32 37.53 -32.47
C SER A 4 -37.02 36.80 -31.16
N LEU A 5 -37.08 35.49 -31.16
CA LEU A 5 -36.61 34.66 -30.08
C LEU A 5 -35.10 34.87 -29.93
N ASN A 6 -34.74 35.39 -28.80
CA ASN A 6 -33.46 35.88 -28.41
C ASN A 6 -32.41 34.76 -28.45
N SER A 7 -31.74 34.60 -29.57
CA SER A 7 -30.67 33.62 -29.80
C SER A 7 -29.51 33.74 -28.81
N SER A 8 -29.36 34.91 -28.18
CA SER A 8 -28.34 35.18 -27.18
C SER A 8 -28.54 34.42 -25.87
N ASN A 9 -29.78 34.19 -25.43
CA ASN A 9 -30.06 33.45 -24.19
C ASN A 9 -29.75 31.95 -24.30
N PHE A 10 -29.97 31.38 -25.49
CA PHE A 10 -29.66 29.99 -25.76
C PHE A 10 -28.14 29.72 -25.75
N PHE A 11 -27.37 30.67 -26.31
CA PHE A 11 -25.91 30.58 -26.32
C PHE A 11 -25.28 30.69 -24.92
N ILE A 12 -25.76 31.61 -24.09
CA ILE A 12 -25.32 31.81 -22.72
C ILE A 12 -25.65 30.59 -21.85
N TYR A 13 -26.80 29.94 -22.03
CA TYR A 13 -27.16 28.71 -21.32
C TYR A 13 -26.26 27.55 -21.69
N LYS A 14 -25.91 27.39 -22.97
CA LYS A 14 -25.00 26.35 -23.46
C LYS A 14 -23.59 26.53 -22.90
N ILE A 15 -23.07 27.76 -22.81
CA ILE A 15 -21.74 28.06 -22.26
C ILE A 15 -21.69 27.82 -20.74
N LYS A 16 -22.75 28.19 -20.00
CA LYS A 16 -22.84 27.93 -18.55
C LYS A 16 -22.86 26.42 -18.23
N LYS A 17 -23.64 25.66 -19.02
CA LYS A 17 -23.71 24.19 -18.85
C LYS A 17 -22.39 23.51 -19.16
N GLN A 18 -21.65 23.97 -20.17
CA GLN A 18 -20.36 23.43 -20.56
C GLN A 18 -19.25 23.73 -19.51
N LYS A 19 -19.27 24.94 -18.92
CA LYS A 19 -18.35 25.28 -17.80
C LYS A 19 -18.61 24.45 -16.54
N SER A 20 -19.88 24.17 -16.22
CA SER A 20 -20.27 23.33 -15.08
C SER A 20 -19.82 21.87 -15.27
N ILE A 21 -20.00 21.33 -16.47
CA ILE A 21 -19.57 19.94 -16.79
C ILE A 21 -18.05 19.81 -16.70
N LYS A 22 -17.27 20.78 -17.21
CA LYS A 22 -15.79 20.77 -17.11
C LYS A 22 -15.32 20.81 -15.66
N LYS A 23 -15.95 21.61 -14.79
CA LYS A 23 -15.66 21.64 -13.35
C LYS A 23 -16.00 20.32 -12.66
N LEU A 24 -17.12 19.68 -13.02
CA LEU A 24 -17.54 18.39 -12.49
C LEU A 24 -16.56 17.27 -12.88
N ILE A 25 -16.12 17.24 -14.14
CA ILE A 25 -15.13 16.28 -14.64
C ILE A 25 -13.78 16.48 -13.95
N SER A 26 -13.35 17.73 -13.77
CA SER A 26 -12.11 18.03 -13.04
C SER A 26 -12.16 17.60 -11.57
N LEU A 27 -13.30 17.80 -10.90
CA LEU A 27 -13.51 17.35 -9.51
C LEU A 27 -13.54 15.82 -9.42
N LEU A 28 -14.15 15.15 -10.38
CA LEU A 28 -14.21 13.69 -10.46
C LEU A 28 -12.80 13.09 -10.70
N ALA A 29 -11.98 13.71 -11.55
CA ALA A 29 -10.61 13.29 -11.82
C ALA A 29 -9.72 13.34 -10.57
N ILE A 30 -9.94 14.30 -9.67
CA ILE A 30 -9.20 14.42 -8.41
C ILE A 30 -9.54 13.27 -7.43
N LEU A 31 -10.79 12.76 -7.48
CA LEU A 31 -11.22 11.65 -6.61
C LEU A 31 -10.57 10.31 -6.97
N PHE A 32 -10.07 10.13 -8.21
CA PHE A 32 -9.39 8.90 -8.62
C PHE A 32 -7.90 8.83 -8.24
N ILE A 33 -7.30 9.91 -7.73
CA ILE A 33 -5.86 9.99 -7.44
C ILE A 33 -5.50 9.44 -6.04
N SER A 34 -6.48 9.15 -5.17
CA SER A 34 -6.21 8.89 -3.74
C SER A 34 -6.06 7.43 -3.32
N CYS A 35 -5.88 6.48 -4.25
CA CYS A 35 -5.73 5.06 -3.89
C CYS A 35 -4.44 4.46 -4.44
N TYR A 36 -3.27 5.07 -4.12
CA TYR A 36 -2.00 4.41 -4.38
C TYR A 36 -1.65 3.49 -3.21
N ALA A 37 -2.03 2.22 -3.34
CA ALA A 37 -1.41 1.17 -2.55
C ALA A 37 0.07 1.04 -2.98
N PHE A 38 0.99 1.25 -2.05
CA PHE A 38 2.43 1.08 -2.32
C PHE A 38 2.73 -0.41 -2.51
N LYS A 39 3.08 -0.80 -3.73
CA LYS A 39 3.47 -2.17 -4.06
C LYS A 39 4.95 -2.22 -4.39
N SER A 40 5.70 -3.07 -3.68
CA SER A 40 7.13 -3.26 -3.87
C SER A 40 7.49 -4.74 -3.94
N GLY A 41 8.43 -5.07 -4.82
CA GLY A 41 9.13 -6.37 -4.80
C GLY A 41 10.38 -6.25 -3.93
N ILE A 42 10.52 -7.13 -2.95
CA ILE A 42 11.64 -7.14 -2.01
C ILE A 42 12.36 -8.48 -2.10
N THR A 43 13.70 -8.43 -2.10
CA THR A 43 14.55 -9.63 -2.00
C THR A 43 15.21 -9.65 -0.64
N ILE A 44 14.99 -10.72 0.12
CA ILE A 44 15.61 -10.94 1.43
C ILE A 44 16.76 -11.94 1.21
N PRO A 45 18.02 -11.54 1.43
CA PRO A 45 19.16 -12.42 1.25
C PRO A 45 19.09 -13.69 2.11
N ALA A 46 19.89 -14.70 1.75
CA ALA A 46 20.03 -15.91 2.53
C ALA A 46 20.52 -15.61 3.96
N ASN A 47 19.93 -16.23 4.96
CA ASN A 47 20.29 -16.06 6.37
C ASN A 47 20.22 -14.61 6.87
N GLU A 48 19.25 -13.85 6.36
CA GLU A 48 18.99 -12.48 6.80
C GLU A 48 17.51 -12.27 7.16
N THR A 49 17.29 -11.29 8.02
CA THR A 49 15.95 -10.83 8.41
C THR A 49 15.75 -9.40 7.94
N LEU A 50 14.65 -9.17 7.24
CA LEU A 50 14.14 -7.83 6.95
C LEU A 50 13.24 -7.37 8.10
N ILE A 51 13.53 -6.20 8.66
CA ILE A 51 12.70 -5.54 9.67
C ILE A 51 11.98 -4.37 9.00
N LEU A 52 10.67 -4.27 9.20
CA LEU A 52 9.82 -3.24 8.62
C LEU A 52 9.02 -2.52 9.71
N GLY A 53 9.03 -1.19 9.67
CA GLY A 53 8.16 -0.35 10.47
C GLY A 53 8.76 0.11 11.81
N GLU A 54 10.08 0.05 12.01
CA GLU A 54 10.71 0.49 13.26
C GLU A 54 10.40 1.95 13.63
N SER A 55 10.38 2.84 12.64
CA SER A 55 10.06 4.27 12.83
C SER A 55 8.61 4.62 12.53
N ASN A 56 7.79 3.64 12.20
CA ASN A 56 6.39 3.88 11.85
C ASN A 56 5.55 4.16 13.09
N THR A 57 4.72 5.20 13.04
CA THR A 57 3.89 5.67 14.16
C THR A 57 2.38 5.48 13.94
N LYS A 58 1.99 4.83 12.85
CA LYS A 58 0.57 4.65 12.47
C LYS A 58 0.29 3.19 12.14
N ASN A 59 -0.93 2.75 12.43
CA ASN A 59 -1.40 1.42 12.02
C ASN A 59 -1.41 1.28 10.50
N TYR A 60 -1.13 0.09 9.99
CA TYR A 60 -1.19 -0.21 8.56
C TYR A 60 -1.60 -1.65 8.30
N ARG A 61 -1.97 -1.93 7.06
CA ARG A 61 -2.18 -3.29 6.56
C ARG A 61 -1.07 -3.62 5.56
N ALA A 62 -0.60 -4.86 5.63
CA ALA A 62 0.37 -5.42 4.71
C ALA A 62 -0.23 -6.63 4.01
N GLU A 63 -0.24 -6.62 2.70
CA GLU A 63 -0.50 -7.81 1.89
C GLU A 63 0.84 -8.34 1.41
N ILE A 64 1.15 -9.57 1.76
CA ILE A 64 2.44 -10.20 1.56
C ILE A 64 2.24 -11.42 0.68
N LYS A 65 2.97 -11.50 -0.43
CA LYS A 65 3.00 -12.68 -1.29
C LYS A 65 4.43 -13.20 -1.37
N ASN A 66 4.64 -14.44 -0.96
CA ASN A 66 5.90 -15.13 -1.19
C ASN A 66 5.97 -15.57 -2.65
N THR A 67 6.85 -14.94 -3.44
CA THR A 67 7.03 -15.27 -4.85
C THR A 67 8.11 -16.32 -5.10
N SER A 68 8.79 -16.76 -4.05
CA SER A 68 9.86 -17.76 -4.08
C SER A 68 9.34 -19.20 -3.99
N ASN A 69 10.28 -20.14 -4.09
CA ASN A 69 10.02 -21.57 -3.96
C ASN A 69 10.39 -22.12 -2.56
N VAL A 70 10.75 -21.23 -1.64
CA VAL A 70 11.09 -21.57 -0.24
C VAL A 70 10.17 -20.81 0.70
N LYS A 71 9.94 -21.37 1.89
CA LYS A 71 9.12 -20.72 2.93
C LYS A 71 9.86 -19.56 3.58
N ILE A 72 9.10 -18.63 4.13
CA ILE A 72 9.61 -17.54 4.97
C ILE A 72 8.81 -17.48 6.27
N VAL A 73 9.48 -17.11 7.37
CA VAL A 73 8.82 -16.90 8.66
C VAL A 73 8.56 -15.41 8.85
N ILE A 74 7.35 -15.07 9.24
CA ILE A 74 6.94 -13.70 9.52
C ILE A 74 6.60 -13.61 10.99
N LYS A 75 7.22 -12.65 11.70
CA LYS A 75 6.95 -12.38 13.12
C LYS A 75 6.53 -10.93 13.30
N GLY A 76 5.47 -10.71 14.10
CA GLY A 76 5.15 -9.42 14.70
C GLY A 76 5.81 -9.30 16.07
N GLU A 77 6.29 -8.11 16.40
CA GLU A 77 6.98 -7.84 17.65
C GLU A 77 6.65 -6.45 18.17
N LYS A 78 6.38 -6.32 19.48
CA LYS A 78 6.20 -5.02 20.13
C LYS A 78 7.52 -4.26 20.19
N LYS A 79 7.53 -3.00 19.74
CA LYS A 79 8.75 -2.17 19.69
C LYS A 79 9.40 -1.95 21.05
N GLN A 80 8.59 -1.79 22.10
CA GLN A 80 9.07 -1.43 23.43
C GLN A 80 9.54 -2.64 24.24
N THR A 81 8.83 -3.77 24.12
CA THR A 81 9.07 -4.95 24.97
C THR A 81 9.77 -6.08 24.26
N GLY A 82 9.79 -6.07 22.91
CA GLY A 82 10.28 -7.18 22.11
C GLY A 82 9.37 -8.43 22.17
N GLU A 83 8.18 -8.30 22.75
CA GLU A 83 7.22 -9.40 22.86
C GLU A 83 6.65 -9.77 21.49
N TYR A 84 6.62 -11.06 21.18
CA TYR A 84 6.03 -11.54 19.93
C TYR A 84 4.51 -11.48 20.00
N THR A 85 3.91 -10.82 19.01
CA THR A 85 2.46 -10.72 18.86
C THR A 85 1.90 -11.77 17.93
N GLN A 86 2.71 -12.22 16.96
CA GLN A 86 2.32 -13.24 15.99
C GLN A 86 3.55 -13.91 15.37
N ARG A 87 3.37 -15.17 14.95
CA ARG A 87 4.34 -15.91 14.15
C ARG A 87 3.62 -16.73 13.11
N ILE A 88 3.99 -16.55 11.86
CA ILE A 88 3.35 -17.20 10.70
C ILE A 88 4.44 -17.73 9.78
N GLU A 89 4.33 -18.98 9.37
CA GLU A 89 5.13 -19.54 8.28
C GLU A 89 4.38 -19.36 6.97
N LEU A 90 4.94 -18.58 6.07
CA LEU A 90 4.37 -18.33 4.75
C LEU A 90 5.02 -19.30 3.74
N PRO A 91 4.25 -20.26 3.22
CA PRO A 91 4.79 -21.27 2.30
C PRO A 91 5.17 -20.64 0.95
N PRO A 92 5.90 -21.40 0.10
CA PRO A 92 6.15 -21.00 -1.28
C PRO A 92 4.85 -20.64 -1.99
N LYS A 93 4.86 -19.51 -2.74
CA LYS A 93 3.70 -18.97 -3.47
C LYS A 93 2.49 -18.58 -2.60
N GLY A 94 2.61 -18.72 -1.27
CA GLY A 94 1.57 -18.31 -0.33
C GLY A 94 1.36 -16.80 -0.29
N ASN A 95 0.19 -16.40 0.18
CA ASN A 95 -0.15 -15.00 0.43
C ASN A 95 -0.73 -14.84 1.83
N LEU A 96 -0.57 -13.66 2.38
CA LEU A 96 -0.99 -13.32 3.73
C LEU A 96 -1.38 -11.85 3.79
N ARG A 97 -2.41 -11.56 4.57
CA ARG A 97 -2.78 -10.18 4.92
C ARG A 97 -2.64 -10.00 6.42
N LEU A 98 -1.86 -8.99 6.82
CA LEU A 98 -1.62 -8.64 8.22
C LEU A 98 -2.13 -7.24 8.51
N TYR A 99 -2.63 -7.08 9.73
CA TYR A 99 -2.82 -5.78 10.36
C TYR A 99 -1.68 -5.55 11.36
N VAL A 100 -1.03 -4.41 11.25
CA VAL A 100 0.13 -4.05 12.08
C VAL A 100 -0.20 -2.79 12.87
N ALA A 101 -0.11 -2.87 14.17
CA ALA A 101 -0.31 -1.73 15.04
C ALA A 101 0.88 -0.76 15.00
N SER A 102 0.67 0.47 15.40
CA SER A 102 1.70 1.53 15.40
C SER A 102 2.89 1.24 16.30
N ASP A 103 2.70 0.42 17.33
CA ASP A 103 3.69 -0.01 18.30
C ASP A 103 4.36 -1.36 17.97
N GLU A 104 4.10 -1.87 16.75
CA GLU A 104 4.64 -3.15 16.26
C GLU A 104 5.60 -2.96 15.08
N VAL A 105 6.55 -3.90 14.96
CA VAL A 105 7.36 -4.14 13.78
C VAL A 105 7.07 -5.51 13.19
N ILE A 106 7.29 -5.66 11.90
CA ILE A 106 7.27 -6.97 11.24
C ILE A 106 8.69 -7.39 10.92
N ARG A 107 9.02 -8.65 11.22
CA ARG A 107 10.25 -9.31 10.83
C ARG A 107 9.96 -10.39 9.80
N PHE A 108 10.63 -10.32 8.66
CA PHE A 108 10.61 -11.35 7.63
C PHE A 108 11.92 -12.12 7.72
N ILE A 109 11.86 -13.30 8.27
CA ILE A 109 13.05 -14.11 8.61
C ILE A 109 13.30 -15.13 7.51
N ASN A 110 14.43 -15.02 6.85
CA ASN A 110 14.89 -15.97 5.86
C ASN A 110 16.04 -16.81 6.41
N ASP A 111 15.71 -17.97 6.98
CA ASP A 111 16.69 -18.96 7.47
C ASP A 111 17.13 -19.96 6.36
N ASN A 112 16.80 -19.69 5.10
CA ASN A 112 17.21 -20.54 4.00
C ASN A 112 18.58 -20.11 3.45
N ASN A 113 19.27 -21.07 2.81
CA ASN A 113 20.55 -20.83 2.11
C ASN A 113 20.36 -20.14 0.74
N ALA A 114 19.15 -19.73 0.40
CA ALA A 114 18.81 -19.03 -0.83
C ALA A 114 18.04 -17.76 -0.50
N SER A 115 18.13 -16.77 -1.36
CA SER A 115 17.33 -15.54 -1.21
C SER A 115 15.83 -15.80 -1.40
N VAL A 116 15.00 -15.09 -0.65
CA VAL A 116 13.55 -15.11 -0.75
C VAL A 116 13.07 -13.82 -1.41
N LYS A 117 12.18 -13.93 -2.38
CA LYS A 117 11.51 -12.79 -2.99
C LYS A 117 10.07 -12.72 -2.49
N ILE A 118 9.68 -11.56 -2.02
CA ILE A 118 8.31 -11.26 -1.60
C ILE A 118 7.77 -10.07 -2.39
N SER A 119 6.47 -10.07 -2.65
CA SER A 119 5.74 -8.89 -3.08
C SER A 119 5.02 -8.34 -1.85
N LEU A 120 5.26 -7.08 -1.55
CA LEU A 120 4.68 -6.38 -0.41
C LEU A 120 3.80 -5.25 -0.91
N GLN A 121 2.55 -5.22 -0.46
CA GLN A 121 1.62 -4.13 -0.72
C GLN A 121 1.16 -3.55 0.61
N LEU A 122 1.37 -2.25 0.77
CA LEU A 122 1.07 -1.53 2.01
C LEU A 122 -0.03 -0.50 1.79
N THR A 123 -0.89 -0.31 2.79
CA THR A 123 -1.95 0.72 2.74
C THR A 123 -1.41 2.14 2.87
N ARG A 124 -0.12 2.29 3.23
CA ARG A 124 0.60 3.57 3.32
C ARG A 124 2.11 3.36 3.21
N GLY A 125 2.85 4.44 2.97
CA GLY A 125 4.31 4.43 3.12
C GLY A 125 4.70 4.10 4.57
N ILE A 126 5.71 3.24 4.73
CA ILE A 126 6.23 2.79 6.03
C ILE A 126 7.67 3.25 6.15
N GLU A 127 8.00 3.83 7.30
CA GLU A 127 9.33 4.29 7.62
C GLU A 127 10.08 3.26 8.48
N GLY A 128 11.38 3.20 8.32
CA GLY A 128 12.25 2.27 9.04
C GLY A 128 12.21 0.85 8.44
N MET A 129 13.09 0.62 7.48
CA MET A 129 13.33 -0.69 6.89
C MET A 129 14.82 -0.97 6.89
N ARG A 130 15.22 -2.12 7.42
CA ARG A 130 16.61 -2.57 7.40
C ARG A 130 16.74 -4.08 7.39
N TYR A 131 17.91 -4.55 6.97
CA TYR A 131 18.30 -5.95 7.03
C TYR A 131 19.24 -6.19 8.20
N ILE A 132 19.11 -7.35 8.84
CA ILE A 132 20.05 -7.85 9.84
C ILE A 132 20.43 -9.30 9.49
N LYS A 133 21.65 -9.72 9.84
CA LYS A 133 22.05 -11.12 9.75
C LYS A 133 21.41 -11.92 10.88
N ASN A 134 21.03 -13.15 10.55
CA ASN A 134 20.46 -14.11 11.52
C ASN A 134 21.56 -14.73 12.37
#